data_9b604b12ee94a739a478f475bd3c17c6
#
_entry.id   9b604b12ee94a739a478f475bd3c17c6
#
_cell.length_a   1.000
_cell.length_b   1.000
_cell.length_c   1.000
_cell.angle_alpha   90.00
_cell.angle_beta   90.00
_cell.angle_gamma   90.00
#
_symmetry.space_group_name_H-M   'P 1'
#
loop_
_entity.id
_entity.type
_entity.pdbx_description
1 polymer ?
#
loop_
_entity_poly.entity_id
_entity_poly.type
_entity_poly.pdbx_seq_one_letter_code
_entity_poly.pdbx_strand_id
1 'polypeptide(L)'
;MGRRRLLSCKTGSVLKIDDDHLIVFDDFRNVKLNVRANLIFADPPFGIDFKGNLETYNRTPDTLSYIEVPKEDYPGFIKDLAKWCYENLKDNGSMWLVSGWNNLRWVLDAVEDAGFKQLNHVIWKYQFGVFTRKRFVTSHYHLLLLVKDEDDYTFNKPEHYAEDVWIIKRPYHHGEETAGNELPDELVERCIKVSSNPGDLVVDPVLGSGTTMKACLKLDRRCIGIEINSQLKKRVGEKLKLNHIPLTNLTK
;
A
#
# COMPACT_ATOMS: atom_id res chain seq x y z
N MET A 1 -24.64 21.44 9.44
CA MET A 1 -24.64 20.00 9.13
C MET A 1 -23.38 19.40 9.72
N GLY A 2 -23.51 18.50 10.72
CA GLY A 2 -22.34 17.90 11.36
C GLY A 2 -21.55 17.06 10.38
N ARG A 3 -20.23 17.31 10.27
CA ARG A 3 -19.33 16.49 9.46
C ARG A 3 -19.38 15.04 9.98
N ARG A 4 -19.81 14.08 9.15
CA ARG A 4 -19.75 12.66 9.49
C ARG A 4 -18.28 12.28 9.68
N ARG A 5 -17.95 11.63 10.79
CA ARG A 5 -16.61 11.08 11.02
C ARG A 5 -16.32 10.06 9.91
N LEU A 6 -15.20 10.21 9.20
CA LEU A 6 -14.81 9.32 8.10
C LEU A 6 -14.45 7.91 8.58
N LEU A 7 -14.00 7.79 9.82
CA LEU A 7 -13.58 6.51 10.42
C LEU A 7 -13.76 6.50 11.95
N SER A 8 -13.69 5.30 12.52
CA SER A 8 -13.49 5.06 13.96
C SER A 8 -12.39 4.02 14.15
N CYS A 9 -11.55 4.20 15.14
CA CYS A 9 -10.57 3.21 15.61
C CYS A 9 -10.68 3.06 17.11
N LYS A 10 -10.35 1.87 17.63
CA LYS A 10 -10.52 1.56 19.06
C LYS A 10 -9.33 2.04 19.90
N THR A 11 -8.12 1.97 19.37
CA THR A 11 -6.86 2.15 20.12
C THR A 11 -5.86 3.06 19.44
N GLY A 12 -6.00 3.31 18.15
CA GLY A 12 -5.02 4.02 17.35
C GLY A 12 -4.99 5.54 17.52
N SER A 13 -3.88 6.15 17.15
CA SER A 13 -3.74 7.60 17.01
C SER A 13 -3.96 8.03 15.56
N VAL A 14 -4.54 9.20 15.37
CA VAL A 14 -4.78 9.75 14.02
C VAL A 14 -3.90 10.97 13.81
N LEU A 15 -3.15 10.97 12.73
CA LEU A 15 -2.47 12.13 12.20
C LEU A 15 -3.35 12.74 11.10
N LYS A 16 -3.90 13.90 11.38
CA LYS A 16 -4.66 14.67 10.40
C LYS A 16 -3.71 15.62 9.67
N ILE A 17 -3.55 15.41 8.36
CA ILE A 17 -2.78 16.30 7.50
C ILE A 17 -3.64 17.52 7.14
N ASP A 18 -4.86 17.24 6.65
CA ASP A 18 -5.91 18.22 6.38
C ASP A 18 -7.30 17.55 6.46
N ASP A 19 -8.35 18.17 5.91
CA ASP A 19 -9.71 17.63 5.97
C ASP A 19 -9.93 16.39 5.09
N ASP A 20 -9.08 16.19 4.09
CA ASP A 20 -9.16 15.12 3.09
C ASP A 20 -8.07 14.05 3.23
N HIS A 21 -7.06 14.28 4.08
CA HIS A 21 -5.89 13.40 4.24
C HIS A 21 -5.67 13.04 5.71
N LEU A 22 -5.82 11.74 6.02
CA LEU A 22 -5.72 11.18 7.37
C LEU A 22 -4.79 9.98 7.40
N ILE A 23 -3.99 9.84 8.46
CA ILE A 23 -3.22 8.64 8.73
C ILE A 23 -3.63 8.09 10.10
N VAL A 24 -4.01 6.82 10.14
CA VAL A 24 -4.37 6.10 11.36
C VAL A 24 -3.23 5.17 11.72
N PHE A 25 -2.66 5.34 12.92
CA PHE A 25 -1.65 4.42 13.43
C PHE A 25 -2.32 3.34 14.28
N ASP A 26 -2.72 2.26 13.61
CA ASP A 26 -3.36 1.07 14.20
C ASP A 26 -3.27 -0.10 13.21
N ASP A 27 -3.61 -1.30 13.64
CA ASP A 27 -3.87 -2.43 12.75
C ASP A 27 -5.15 -2.14 11.94
N PHE A 28 -5.13 -2.38 10.62
CA PHE A 28 -6.28 -2.16 9.75
C PHE A 28 -7.53 -2.92 10.24
N ARG A 29 -7.36 -4.08 10.86
CA ARG A 29 -8.44 -4.89 11.43
C ARG A 29 -9.22 -4.19 12.55
N ASN A 30 -8.60 -3.22 13.22
CA ASN A 30 -9.20 -2.39 14.27
C ASN A 30 -9.85 -1.12 13.73
N VAL A 31 -9.62 -0.79 12.45
CA VAL A 31 -10.10 0.45 11.83
C VAL A 31 -11.39 0.17 11.06
N LYS A 32 -12.45 0.89 11.42
CA LYS A 32 -13.72 0.86 10.70
C LYS A 32 -13.87 2.15 9.91
N LEU A 33 -13.98 2.03 8.59
CA LEU A 33 -14.32 3.16 7.73
C LEU A 33 -15.84 3.36 7.70
N ASN A 34 -16.27 4.62 7.80
CA ASN A 34 -17.68 5.01 7.65
C ASN A 34 -18.00 5.46 6.21
N VAL A 35 -17.03 5.34 5.34
CA VAL A 35 -17.07 5.64 3.90
C VAL A 35 -16.39 4.52 3.14
N ARG A 36 -16.76 4.32 1.87
CA ARG A 36 -16.10 3.34 1.01
C ARG A 36 -15.15 4.03 0.05
N ALA A 37 -14.00 3.42 -0.18
CA ALA A 37 -12.97 3.90 -1.10
C ALA A 37 -13.40 3.76 -2.56
N ASN A 38 -12.96 4.67 -3.41
CA ASN A 38 -12.99 4.51 -4.86
C ASN A 38 -11.85 3.60 -5.32
N LEU A 39 -10.70 3.73 -4.66
CA LEU A 39 -9.51 2.94 -4.92
C LEU A 39 -8.88 2.49 -3.61
N ILE A 40 -8.45 1.23 -3.54
CA ILE A 40 -7.55 0.72 -2.52
C ILE A 40 -6.21 0.41 -3.18
N PHE A 41 -5.12 0.91 -2.59
CA PHE A 41 -3.75 0.53 -2.95
C PHE A 41 -3.10 -0.14 -1.75
N ALA A 42 -2.52 -1.32 -1.92
CA ALA A 42 -1.90 -2.05 -0.83
C ALA A 42 -0.58 -2.71 -1.25
N ASP A 43 0.49 -2.45 -0.49
CA ASP A 43 1.79 -3.14 -0.58
C ASP A 43 2.10 -3.83 0.76
N PRO A 44 1.45 -4.97 1.04
CA PRO A 44 1.58 -5.65 2.33
C PRO A 44 2.93 -6.33 2.48
N PRO A 45 3.33 -6.70 3.72
CA PRO A 45 4.39 -7.67 3.96
C PRO A 45 4.20 -8.93 3.11
N PHE A 46 5.31 -9.57 2.68
CA PHE A 46 5.24 -10.72 1.79
C PHE A 46 5.33 -12.08 2.50
N GLY A 47 5.48 -12.11 3.82
CA GLY A 47 5.54 -13.36 4.61
C GLY A 47 6.73 -14.24 4.24
N ILE A 48 7.91 -13.66 4.03
CA ILE A 48 9.09 -14.37 3.56
C ILE A 48 10.12 -14.64 4.66
N ASP A 49 9.78 -14.39 5.93
CA ASP A 49 10.70 -14.48 7.08
C ASP A 49 12.00 -13.72 6.80
N PHE A 50 11.87 -12.52 6.30
CA PHE A 50 13.01 -11.68 5.93
C PHE A 50 13.83 -11.37 7.18
N LYS A 51 14.68 -12.30 7.56
CA LYS A 51 15.79 -12.07 8.48
C LYS A 51 16.76 -11.20 7.69
N GLY A 52 16.57 -9.89 7.79
CA GLY A 52 17.44 -8.96 7.08
C GLY A 52 18.88 -9.36 7.35
N ASN A 53 19.62 -9.76 6.32
CA ASN A 53 21.06 -9.89 6.40
C ASN A 53 21.62 -8.48 6.59
N LEU A 54 21.58 -8.02 7.85
CA LEU A 54 22.12 -6.72 8.27
C LEU A 54 23.58 -6.57 7.80
N GLU A 55 24.33 -7.67 7.81
CA GLU A 55 25.73 -7.73 7.36
C GLU A 55 25.89 -7.54 5.83
N THR A 56 24.96 -8.05 5.02
CA THR A 56 25.08 -7.98 3.55
C THR A 56 24.74 -6.60 3.01
N TYR A 57 24.00 -5.78 3.74
CA TYR A 57 23.48 -4.48 3.26
C TYR A 57 24.01 -3.27 4.04
N ASN A 58 24.97 -3.46 4.96
CA ASN A 58 25.50 -2.36 5.82
C ASN A 58 24.39 -1.56 6.52
N ARG A 59 23.32 -2.23 6.97
CA ARG A 59 22.16 -1.59 7.62
C ARG A 59 22.27 -1.70 9.13
N THR A 60 21.98 -0.60 9.80
CA THR A 60 21.84 -0.59 11.25
C THR A 60 20.51 -1.20 11.70
N PRO A 61 20.40 -1.77 12.93
CA PRO A 61 19.14 -2.31 13.46
C PRO A 61 17.98 -1.30 13.45
N ASP A 62 18.27 -0.01 13.54
CA ASP A 62 17.26 1.07 13.54
C ASP A 62 16.59 1.32 12.18
N THR A 63 17.11 0.71 11.10
CA THR A 63 16.49 0.78 9.76
C THR A 63 15.31 -0.18 9.58
N LEU A 64 14.99 -1.00 10.58
CA LEU A 64 13.89 -1.97 10.56
C LEU A 64 12.55 -1.33 10.96
N SER A 65 12.07 -0.41 10.16
CA SER A 65 10.69 0.08 10.27
C SER A 65 9.65 -0.88 9.65
N TYR A 66 10.09 -2.03 9.18
CA TYR A 66 9.27 -3.01 8.50
C TYR A 66 8.85 -4.12 9.49
N ILE A 67 7.55 -4.22 9.74
CA ILE A 67 6.99 -5.33 10.53
C ILE A 67 6.66 -6.46 9.56
N GLU A 68 7.46 -7.53 9.61
CA GLU A 68 7.21 -8.74 8.83
C GLU A 68 6.08 -9.56 9.45
N VAL A 69 5.28 -10.22 8.61
CA VAL A 69 4.33 -11.23 9.02
C VAL A 69 5.01 -12.60 8.92
N PRO A 70 5.03 -13.42 9.99
CA PRO A 70 5.59 -14.76 9.94
C PRO A 70 4.97 -15.57 8.80
N LYS A 71 5.78 -16.42 8.17
CA LYS A 71 5.34 -17.19 7.00
C LYS A 71 4.13 -18.09 7.30
N GLU A 72 4.09 -18.67 8.49
CA GLU A 72 2.97 -19.50 8.97
C GLU A 72 1.68 -18.71 9.13
N ASP A 73 1.75 -17.43 9.51
CA ASP A 73 0.60 -16.56 9.72
C ASP A 73 0.15 -15.84 8.44
N TYR A 74 1.00 -15.83 7.41
CA TYR A 74 0.77 -15.08 6.18
C TYR A 74 -0.55 -15.41 5.46
N PRO A 75 -0.95 -16.70 5.33
CA PRO A 75 -2.24 -17.03 4.69
C PRO A 75 -3.44 -16.42 5.40
N GLY A 76 -3.42 -16.39 6.75
CA GLY A 76 -4.46 -15.72 7.54
C GLY A 76 -4.45 -14.22 7.37
N PHE A 77 -3.27 -13.61 7.45
CA PHE A 77 -3.09 -12.17 7.29
C PHE A 77 -3.59 -11.67 5.93
N ILE A 78 -3.20 -12.32 4.84
CA ILE A 78 -3.59 -11.86 3.49
C ILE A 78 -5.09 -12.07 3.24
N LYS A 79 -5.69 -13.09 3.84
CA LYS A 79 -7.13 -13.33 3.79
C LYS A 79 -7.91 -12.24 4.53
N ASP A 80 -7.45 -11.86 5.73
CA ASP A 80 -8.02 -10.74 6.49
C ASP A 80 -7.92 -9.43 5.71
N LEU A 81 -6.76 -9.17 5.09
CA LEU A 81 -6.53 -7.97 4.29
C LEU A 81 -7.44 -7.90 3.07
N ALA A 82 -7.52 -8.98 2.29
CA ALA A 82 -8.38 -9.04 1.11
C ALA A 82 -9.85 -8.83 1.47
N LYS A 83 -10.33 -9.48 2.53
CA LYS A 83 -11.69 -9.32 3.04
C LYS A 83 -11.95 -7.88 3.50
N TRP A 84 -11.07 -7.31 4.31
CA TRP A 84 -11.19 -5.92 4.77
C TRP A 84 -11.23 -4.94 3.59
N CYS A 85 -10.37 -5.13 2.60
CA CYS A 85 -10.35 -4.29 1.39
C CYS A 85 -11.66 -4.42 0.61
N TYR A 86 -12.17 -5.62 0.41
CA TYR A 86 -13.44 -5.85 -0.28
C TYR A 86 -14.62 -5.14 0.41
N GLU A 87 -14.72 -5.24 1.74
CA GLU A 87 -15.78 -4.62 2.53
C GLU A 87 -15.73 -3.09 2.52
N ASN A 88 -14.53 -2.49 2.40
CA ASN A 88 -14.31 -1.05 2.43
C ASN A 88 -14.20 -0.40 1.04
N LEU A 89 -14.28 -1.19 -0.03
CA LEU A 89 -14.28 -0.73 -1.41
C LEU A 89 -15.72 -0.48 -1.90
N LYS A 90 -15.93 0.57 -2.70
CA LYS A 90 -17.19 0.77 -3.44
C LYS A 90 -17.44 -0.37 -4.42
N ASP A 91 -18.69 -0.55 -4.83
CA ASP A 91 -19.02 -1.62 -5.75
C ASP A 91 -18.37 -1.41 -7.13
N ASN A 92 -18.25 -0.16 -7.57
CA ASN A 92 -17.48 0.25 -8.76
C ASN A 92 -16.04 0.68 -8.47
N GLY A 93 -15.50 0.29 -7.33
CA GLY A 93 -14.12 0.58 -6.93
C GLY A 93 -13.13 -0.45 -7.44
N SER A 94 -11.87 -0.04 -7.46
CA SER A 94 -10.73 -0.90 -7.85
C SER A 94 -9.73 -1.06 -6.70
N MET A 95 -8.97 -2.14 -6.74
CA MET A 95 -7.84 -2.36 -5.83
C MET A 95 -6.60 -2.73 -6.62
N TRP A 96 -5.47 -2.11 -6.25
CA TRP A 96 -4.13 -2.56 -6.64
C TRP A 96 -3.48 -3.24 -5.45
N LEU A 97 -3.06 -4.49 -5.65
CA LEU A 97 -2.37 -5.29 -4.63
C LEU A 97 -1.00 -5.70 -5.13
N VAL A 98 0.04 -5.26 -4.42
CA VAL A 98 1.43 -5.64 -4.71
C VAL A 98 1.76 -6.96 -4.03
N SER A 99 2.50 -7.83 -4.71
CA SER A 99 2.94 -9.12 -4.17
C SER A 99 4.31 -9.54 -4.70
N GLY A 100 5.05 -10.26 -3.87
CA GLY A 100 6.19 -11.07 -4.30
C GLY A 100 5.72 -12.42 -4.87
N TRP A 101 6.61 -13.12 -5.58
CA TRP A 101 6.29 -14.42 -6.17
C TRP A 101 6.20 -15.56 -5.14
N ASN A 102 6.87 -15.44 -3.98
CA ASN A 102 7.01 -16.54 -3.01
C ASN A 102 5.67 -17.04 -2.47
N ASN A 103 4.77 -16.11 -2.15
CA ASN A 103 3.48 -16.40 -1.53
C ASN A 103 2.30 -15.99 -2.44
N LEU A 104 2.55 -15.79 -3.74
CA LEU A 104 1.55 -15.33 -4.70
C LEU A 104 0.30 -16.22 -4.72
N ARG A 105 0.46 -17.54 -4.53
CA ARG A 105 -0.69 -18.46 -4.42
C ARG A 105 -1.67 -18.02 -3.34
N TRP A 106 -1.17 -17.74 -2.12
CA TRP A 106 -2.03 -17.33 -1.01
C TRP A 106 -2.72 -16.00 -1.25
N VAL A 107 -2.05 -15.12 -2.01
CA VAL A 107 -2.62 -13.83 -2.42
C VAL A 107 -3.77 -14.05 -3.40
N LEU A 108 -3.57 -14.87 -4.44
CA LEU A 108 -4.60 -15.18 -5.43
C LEU A 108 -5.81 -15.88 -4.80
N ASP A 109 -5.58 -16.89 -3.96
CA ASP A 109 -6.64 -17.59 -3.24
C ASP A 109 -7.43 -16.61 -2.34
N ALA A 110 -6.74 -15.70 -1.63
CA ALA A 110 -7.38 -14.75 -0.72
C ALA A 110 -8.24 -13.69 -1.43
N VAL A 111 -7.80 -13.17 -2.58
CA VAL A 111 -8.58 -12.18 -3.32
C VAL A 111 -9.79 -12.80 -4.01
N GLU A 112 -9.67 -14.05 -4.50
CA GLU A 112 -10.79 -14.82 -5.04
C GLU A 112 -11.81 -15.15 -3.95
N ASP A 113 -11.36 -15.67 -2.79
CA ASP A 113 -12.21 -15.97 -1.63
C ASP A 113 -12.96 -14.72 -1.12
N ALA A 114 -12.35 -13.54 -1.19
CA ALA A 114 -12.99 -12.28 -0.81
C ALA A 114 -14.06 -11.81 -1.81
N GLY A 115 -14.08 -12.35 -3.04
CA GLY A 115 -15.04 -12.04 -4.09
C GLY A 115 -14.54 -11.07 -5.16
N PHE A 116 -13.27 -10.70 -5.15
CA PHE A 116 -12.67 -9.87 -6.20
C PHE A 116 -12.64 -10.58 -7.56
N LYS A 117 -12.76 -9.79 -8.62
CA LYS A 117 -12.46 -10.18 -9.99
C LYS A 117 -11.10 -9.60 -10.37
N GLN A 118 -10.20 -10.44 -10.87
CA GLN A 118 -8.89 -10.01 -11.33
C GLN A 118 -8.95 -9.62 -12.80
N LEU A 119 -8.74 -8.34 -13.11
CA LEU A 119 -8.70 -7.84 -14.49
C LEU A 119 -7.33 -8.01 -15.13
N ASN A 120 -6.27 -7.62 -14.40
CA ASN A 120 -4.90 -7.72 -14.89
C ASN A 120 -3.96 -8.26 -13.81
N HIS A 121 -2.93 -8.96 -14.28
CA HIS A 121 -1.76 -9.34 -13.53
C HIS A 121 -0.56 -8.62 -14.13
N VAL A 122 -0.27 -7.45 -13.60
CA VAL A 122 0.82 -6.59 -14.08
C VAL A 122 2.15 -7.03 -13.48
N ILE A 123 3.19 -7.06 -14.30
CA ILE A 123 4.56 -7.33 -13.88
C ILE A 123 5.33 -6.01 -13.79
N TRP A 124 5.68 -5.61 -12.58
CA TRP A 124 6.61 -4.50 -12.42
C TRP A 124 8.05 -5.01 -12.44
N LYS A 125 8.73 -4.76 -13.57
CA LYS A 125 10.14 -5.08 -13.81
C LYS A 125 11.02 -3.92 -13.36
N TYR A 126 12.00 -4.20 -12.51
CA TYR A 126 13.00 -3.23 -12.06
C TYR A 126 14.42 -3.63 -12.47
N GLN A 127 15.40 -2.70 -12.34
CA GLN A 127 16.70 -2.78 -12.99
C GLN A 127 17.68 -3.79 -12.38
N PHE A 128 17.53 -4.17 -11.10
CA PHE A 128 18.45 -5.11 -10.45
C PHE A 128 17.73 -5.92 -9.36
N GLY A 129 18.32 -7.03 -8.98
CA GLY A 129 17.90 -7.85 -7.86
C GLY A 129 19.13 -8.36 -7.09
N VAL A 130 18.91 -9.09 -6.00
CA VAL A 130 19.99 -9.66 -5.18
C VAL A 130 20.66 -10.78 -5.95
N PHE A 131 21.99 -10.69 -6.10
CA PHE A 131 22.77 -11.71 -6.77
C PHE A 131 22.59 -13.10 -6.13
N THR A 132 22.44 -14.11 -6.96
CA THR A 132 22.31 -15.51 -6.55
C THR A 132 23.20 -16.41 -7.40
N ARG A 133 23.78 -17.46 -6.80
CA ARG A 133 24.69 -18.37 -7.50
C ARG A 133 24.00 -19.55 -8.19
N LYS A 134 22.81 -19.97 -7.70
CA LYS A 134 22.16 -21.24 -8.09
C LYS A 134 20.73 -21.07 -8.57
N ARG A 135 20.28 -19.83 -8.78
CA ARG A 135 18.93 -19.52 -9.32
C ARG A 135 18.96 -18.19 -10.05
N PHE A 136 17.94 -17.91 -10.83
CA PHE A 136 17.80 -16.61 -11.46
C PHE A 136 17.58 -15.50 -10.42
N VAL A 137 18.09 -14.32 -10.68
CA VAL A 137 17.89 -13.12 -9.88
C VAL A 137 16.44 -12.67 -10.03
N THR A 138 15.73 -12.51 -8.92
CA THR A 138 14.40 -11.91 -8.93
C THR A 138 14.53 -10.41 -9.24
N SER A 139 13.83 -9.95 -10.27
CA SER A 139 13.90 -8.56 -10.75
C SER A 139 12.51 -7.98 -11.07
N HIS A 140 11.45 -8.55 -10.48
CA HIS A 140 10.09 -8.08 -10.67
C HIS A 140 9.23 -8.34 -9.43
N TYR A 141 8.15 -7.59 -9.34
CA TYR A 141 7.02 -7.84 -8.45
C TYR A 141 5.72 -7.93 -9.28
N HIS A 142 4.70 -8.45 -8.63
CA HIS A 142 3.36 -8.63 -9.17
C HIS A 142 2.46 -7.51 -8.66
N LEU A 143 1.65 -6.93 -9.54
CA LEU A 143 0.55 -6.03 -9.18
C LEU A 143 -0.74 -6.59 -9.75
N LEU A 144 -1.71 -6.84 -8.88
CA LEU A 144 -3.01 -7.32 -9.28
C LEU A 144 -3.97 -6.14 -9.36
N LEU A 145 -4.57 -5.91 -10.52
CA LEU A 145 -5.72 -5.01 -10.68
C LEU A 145 -6.98 -5.82 -10.43
N LEU A 146 -7.67 -5.47 -9.36
CA LEU A 146 -8.83 -6.16 -8.82
C LEU A 146 -10.03 -5.22 -8.79
N VAL A 147 -11.21 -5.74 -9.10
CA VAL A 147 -12.48 -5.02 -9.06
C VAL A 147 -13.56 -5.90 -8.40
N LYS A 148 -14.69 -5.30 -8.04
CA LYS A 148 -15.88 -6.05 -7.65
C LYS A 148 -16.77 -6.37 -8.85
N ASP A 149 -16.87 -5.41 -9.78
CA ASP A 149 -17.68 -5.49 -10.98
C ASP A 149 -16.78 -5.27 -12.20
N GLU A 150 -16.77 -6.22 -13.13
CA GLU A 150 -15.95 -6.16 -14.34
C GLU A 150 -16.51 -5.19 -15.39
N ASP A 151 -17.77 -4.82 -15.26
CA ASP A 151 -18.46 -3.94 -16.19
C ASP A 151 -18.56 -2.48 -15.69
N ASP A 152 -18.34 -2.23 -14.38
CA ASP A 152 -18.44 -0.88 -13.78
C ASP A 152 -17.22 -0.59 -12.87
N TYR A 153 -16.19 0.02 -13.43
CA TYR A 153 -15.00 0.48 -12.70
C TYR A 153 -14.31 1.64 -13.43
N THR A 154 -13.50 2.41 -12.71
CA THR A 154 -12.70 3.47 -13.31
C THR A 154 -11.43 2.92 -13.95
N PHE A 155 -11.26 3.15 -15.26
CA PHE A 155 -10.03 2.85 -15.99
C PHE A 155 -9.64 4.03 -16.90
N ASN A 156 -8.78 4.90 -16.41
CA ASN A 156 -8.20 6.00 -17.16
C ASN A 156 -7.00 5.47 -17.96
N LYS A 157 -7.25 5.03 -19.19
CA LYS A 157 -6.23 4.42 -20.04
C LYS A 157 -5.02 5.35 -20.21
N PRO A 158 -3.82 4.96 -19.76
CA PRO A 158 -2.67 5.87 -19.73
C PRO A 158 -2.10 6.17 -21.13
N GLU A 159 -2.25 5.23 -22.06
CA GLU A 159 -1.70 5.29 -23.41
C GLU A 159 -2.50 4.40 -24.37
N HIS A 160 -2.34 4.59 -25.68
CA HIS A 160 -3.11 3.84 -26.68
C HIS A 160 -2.89 2.32 -26.56
N TYR A 161 -1.65 1.90 -26.34
CA TYR A 161 -1.25 0.49 -26.16
C TYR A 161 -0.61 0.31 -24.78
N ALA A 162 -1.45 0.19 -23.76
CA ALA A 162 -1.02 0.02 -22.38
C ALA A 162 -0.70 -1.45 -22.10
N GLU A 163 0.56 -1.77 -21.95
CA GLU A 163 1.06 -3.12 -21.66
C GLU A 163 0.99 -3.42 -20.15
N ASP A 164 0.97 -4.71 -19.81
CA ASP A 164 0.96 -5.22 -18.43
C ASP A 164 2.36 -5.54 -17.88
N VAL A 165 3.41 -5.24 -18.63
CA VAL A 165 4.80 -5.29 -18.14
C VAL A 165 5.35 -3.88 -18.03
N TRP A 166 5.51 -3.40 -16.78
CA TRP A 166 5.97 -2.04 -16.51
C TRP A 166 7.43 -2.03 -16.12
N ILE A 167 8.25 -1.31 -16.88
CA ILE A 167 9.69 -1.14 -16.61
C ILE A 167 9.87 0.16 -15.84
N ILE A 168 9.83 0.10 -14.51
CA ILE A 168 9.99 1.25 -13.62
C ILE A 168 11.16 0.99 -12.68
N LYS A 169 12.10 1.93 -12.62
CA LYS A 169 13.30 1.81 -11.79
C LYS A 169 12.94 1.90 -10.31
N ARG A 170 13.55 1.04 -9.49
CA ARG A 170 13.52 1.23 -8.03
C ARG A 170 14.37 2.44 -7.66
N PRO A 171 13.93 3.26 -6.70
CA PRO A 171 14.80 4.30 -6.17
C PRO A 171 16.05 3.65 -5.58
N TYR A 172 17.21 4.19 -5.94
CA TYR A 172 18.49 3.77 -5.38
C TYR A 172 18.91 4.81 -4.36
N HIS A 173 18.98 4.41 -3.11
CA HIS A 173 19.37 5.30 -2.04
C HIS A 173 20.78 4.92 -1.54
N HIS A 174 21.70 5.88 -1.58
CA HIS A 174 22.99 5.76 -0.90
C HIS A 174 22.86 6.34 0.51
N GLY A 175 23.11 5.53 1.56
CA GLY A 175 23.21 6.01 2.93
C GLY A 175 22.20 5.40 3.91
N GLU A 176 22.35 5.75 5.19
CA GLU A 176 21.73 5.10 6.34
C GLU A 176 20.22 5.42 6.55
N GLU A 177 19.65 6.38 5.83
CA GLU A 177 18.32 6.93 6.14
C GLU A 177 17.16 6.36 5.32
N THR A 178 17.35 5.28 4.57
CA THR A 178 16.32 4.83 3.63
C THR A 178 15.67 3.51 4.04
N ALA A 179 14.33 3.49 4.06
CA ALA A 179 13.57 2.24 4.05
C ALA A 179 13.86 1.53 2.72
N GLY A 180 14.67 0.51 2.78
CA GLY A 180 15.20 -0.16 1.60
C GLY A 180 14.18 -0.86 0.69
N ASN A 181 12.88 -0.71 0.93
CA ASN A 181 11.82 -1.37 0.19
C ASN A 181 10.68 -0.41 -0.21
N GLU A 182 10.95 0.89 -0.30
CA GLU A 182 9.93 1.83 -0.77
C GLU A 182 9.59 1.61 -2.24
N LEU A 183 8.28 1.67 -2.55
CA LEU A 183 7.81 1.68 -3.93
C LEU A 183 8.21 2.99 -4.62
N PRO A 184 8.52 2.96 -5.93
CA PRO A 184 8.73 4.17 -6.71
C PRO A 184 7.46 5.03 -6.73
N ASP A 185 7.61 6.34 -6.58
CA ASP A 185 6.50 7.30 -6.73
C ASP A 185 5.77 7.09 -8.07
N GLU A 186 6.52 6.92 -9.17
CA GLU A 186 5.98 6.68 -10.51
C GLU A 186 5.02 5.48 -10.59
N LEU A 187 5.36 4.38 -9.89
CA LEU A 187 4.54 3.17 -9.85
C LEU A 187 3.20 3.44 -9.18
N VAL A 188 3.23 4.03 -7.99
CA VAL A 188 2.04 4.32 -7.19
C VAL A 188 1.17 5.36 -7.89
N GLU A 189 1.78 6.42 -8.42
CA GLU A 189 1.07 7.44 -9.19
C GLU A 189 0.38 6.86 -10.43
N ARG A 190 1.03 5.92 -11.14
CA ARG A 190 0.42 5.23 -12.29
C ARG A 190 -0.82 4.46 -11.88
N CYS A 191 -0.76 3.67 -10.82
CA CYS A 191 -1.90 2.92 -10.29
C CYS A 191 -3.06 3.86 -9.91
N ILE A 192 -2.76 4.95 -9.19
CA ILE A 192 -3.77 5.92 -8.75
C ILE A 192 -4.42 6.64 -9.94
N LYS A 193 -3.64 7.09 -10.91
CA LYS A 193 -4.16 7.77 -12.12
C LYS A 193 -5.07 6.88 -12.95
N VAL A 194 -4.68 5.60 -13.11
CA VAL A 194 -5.45 4.64 -13.92
C VAL A 194 -6.79 4.32 -13.27
N SER A 195 -6.84 4.18 -11.94
CA SER A 195 -8.02 3.62 -11.27
C SER A 195 -8.76 4.62 -10.37
N SER A 196 -8.52 5.93 -10.53
CA SER A 196 -9.25 6.96 -9.80
C SER A 196 -9.26 8.29 -10.54
N ASN A 197 -10.16 9.20 -10.11
CA ASN A 197 -10.25 10.57 -10.60
C ASN A 197 -9.91 11.59 -9.49
N PRO A 198 -9.54 12.84 -9.81
CA PRO A 198 -9.39 13.89 -8.80
C PRO A 198 -10.61 13.99 -7.88
N GLY A 199 -10.37 14.12 -6.57
CA GLY A 199 -11.41 14.12 -5.54
C GLY A 199 -11.87 12.75 -5.06
N ASP A 200 -11.50 11.65 -5.74
CA ASP A 200 -11.80 10.30 -5.29
C ASP A 200 -11.05 9.94 -4.00
N LEU A 201 -11.66 9.07 -3.20
CA LEU A 201 -11.05 8.56 -1.98
C LEU A 201 -10.19 7.34 -2.30
N VAL A 202 -8.90 7.46 -2.00
CA VAL A 202 -7.93 6.37 -2.00
C VAL A 202 -7.70 5.91 -0.56
N VAL A 203 -7.64 4.60 -0.33
CA VAL A 203 -7.30 4.03 0.99
C VAL A 203 -6.10 3.11 0.84
N ASP A 204 -5.16 3.24 1.77
CA ASP A 204 -4.02 2.32 1.89
C ASP A 204 -4.02 1.70 3.30
N PRO A 205 -4.39 0.41 3.43
CA PRO A 205 -4.49 -0.26 4.74
C PRO A 205 -3.13 -0.64 5.35
N VAL A 206 -2.04 -0.47 4.60
CA VAL A 206 -0.67 -0.86 4.99
C VAL A 206 0.35 0.20 4.51
N LEU A 207 0.08 1.45 4.89
CA LEU A 207 0.68 2.67 4.33
C LEU A 207 2.22 2.71 4.29
N GLY A 208 2.88 2.05 5.24
CA GLY A 208 4.34 2.08 5.34
C GLY A 208 4.89 3.51 5.49
N SER A 209 5.83 3.86 4.62
CA SER A 209 6.47 5.17 4.63
C SER A 209 5.62 6.33 4.07
N GLY A 210 4.42 6.05 3.54
CA GLY A 210 3.49 7.06 3.04
C GLY A 210 3.60 7.43 1.56
N THR A 211 4.13 6.55 0.70
CA THR A 211 4.24 6.81 -0.74
C THR A 211 2.86 7.03 -1.36
N THR A 212 1.86 6.22 -0.98
CA THR A 212 0.47 6.39 -1.43
C THR A 212 -0.11 7.73 -1.01
N MET A 213 0.09 8.15 0.24
CA MET A 213 -0.37 9.45 0.72
C MET A 213 0.26 10.61 -0.05
N LYS A 214 1.59 10.54 -0.29
CA LYS A 214 2.31 11.53 -1.11
C LYS A 214 1.75 11.62 -2.53
N ALA A 215 1.47 10.47 -3.15
CA ALA A 215 0.91 10.41 -4.49
C ALA A 215 -0.51 11.00 -4.52
N CYS A 216 -1.35 10.73 -3.52
CA CYS A 216 -2.69 11.28 -3.41
C CYS A 216 -2.67 12.80 -3.29
N LEU A 217 -1.83 13.36 -2.42
CA LEU A 217 -1.63 14.81 -2.27
C LEU A 217 -1.22 15.47 -3.61
N LYS A 218 -0.29 14.84 -4.34
CA LYS A 218 0.18 15.34 -5.63
C LYS A 218 -0.89 15.30 -6.73
N LEU A 219 -1.79 14.35 -6.65
CA LEU A 219 -2.76 14.04 -7.71
C LEU A 219 -4.18 14.50 -7.38
N ASP A 220 -4.38 15.30 -6.34
CA ASP A 220 -5.66 15.79 -5.88
C ASP A 220 -6.67 14.68 -5.53
N ARG A 221 -6.19 13.58 -4.94
CA ARG A 221 -7.03 12.51 -4.38
C ARG A 221 -7.10 12.66 -2.88
N ARG A 222 -8.28 12.41 -2.31
CA ARG A 222 -8.44 12.24 -0.87
C ARG A 222 -7.77 10.96 -0.43
N CYS A 223 -7.21 10.91 0.78
CA CYS A 223 -6.49 9.71 1.22
C CYS A 223 -6.68 9.37 2.70
N ILE A 224 -6.90 8.09 2.97
CA ILE A 224 -6.82 7.52 4.31
C ILE A 224 -5.75 6.44 4.28
N GLY A 225 -4.66 6.66 5.04
CA GLY A 225 -3.62 5.66 5.25
C GLY A 225 -3.76 5.00 6.61
N ILE A 226 -3.50 3.70 6.69
CA ILE A 226 -3.45 2.96 7.96
C ILE A 226 -2.07 2.32 8.07
N GLU A 227 -1.43 2.45 9.24
CA GLU A 227 -0.09 1.93 9.48
C GLU A 227 0.01 1.38 10.91
N ILE A 228 0.37 0.11 11.03
CA ILE A 228 0.48 -0.54 12.34
C ILE A 228 1.69 -0.04 13.14
N ASN A 229 2.78 0.34 12.45
CA ASN A 229 4.00 0.81 13.09
C ASN A 229 3.96 2.32 13.38
N SER A 230 3.60 2.70 14.60
CA SER A 230 3.57 4.10 15.01
C SER A 230 4.95 4.80 15.01
N GLN A 231 6.05 4.05 14.97
CA GLN A 231 7.41 4.62 14.88
C GLN A 231 7.66 5.29 13.52
N LEU A 232 6.91 4.90 12.48
CA LEU A 232 6.99 5.52 11.16
C LEU A 232 6.42 6.93 11.10
N LYS A 233 5.74 7.40 12.16
CA LYS A 233 5.10 8.72 12.21
C LYS A 233 6.02 9.88 11.85
N LYS A 234 7.22 9.90 12.43
CA LYS A 234 8.23 10.94 12.15
C LYS A 234 8.66 10.89 10.68
N ARG A 235 8.97 9.70 10.18
CA ARG A 235 9.40 9.48 8.80
C ARG A 235 8.32 9.88 7.77
N VAL A 236 7.08 9.48 8.01
CA VAL A 236 5.95 9.89 7.18
C VAL A 236 5.81 11.42 7.17
N GLY A 237 5.93 12.07 8.33
CA GLY A 237 5.92 13.53 8.44
C GLY A 237 7.02 14.20 7.63
N GLU A 238 8.25 13.70 7.70
CA GLU A 238 9.39 14.18 6.91
C GLU A 238 9.17 13.99 5.41
N LYS A 239 8.74 12.79 4.99
CA LYS A 239 8.43 12.49 3.59
C LYS A 239 7.35 13.39 2.99
N LEU A 240 6.33 13.72 3.78
CA LEU A 240 5.25 14.61 3.37
C LEU A 240 5.59 16.10 3.60
N LYS A 241 6.80 16.43 4.08
CA LYS A 241 7.25 17.80 4.41
C LYS A 241 6.31 18.55 5.37
N LEU A 242 5.80 17.82 6.35
CA LEU A 242 4.86 18.37 7.33
C LEU A 242 5.62 19.08 8.46
N ASN A 243 5.85 20.39 8.35
CA ASN A 243 6.69 21.15 9.28
C ASN A 243 6.10 21.40 10.67
N HIS A 244 4.86 21.16 10.95
CA HIS A 244 4.20 21.17 12.28
C HIS A 244 2.76 20.68 12.12
N ILE A 245 2.48 19.43 12.44
CA ILE A 245 1.10 18.98 12.58
C ILE A 245 0.87 18.56 14.03
N PRO A 246 -0.05 19.22 14.73
CA PRO A 246 -0.44 18.79 16.06
C PRO A 246 -1.12 17.42 15.99
N LEU A 247 -0.65 16.51 16.83
CA LEU A 247 -1.24 15.21 16.99
C LEU A 247 -2.56 15.34 17.75
N THR A 248 -3.65 15.12 17.09
CA THR A 248 -4.95 14.97 17.77
C THR A 248 -5.14 13.50 18.12
N ASN A 249 -5.14 13.18 19.41
CA ASN A 249 -5.64 11.92 19.88
C ASN A 249 -7.17 11.93 19.70
N LEU A 250 -7.70 11.00 18.92
CA LEU A 250 -9.13 10.74 18.93
C LEU A 250 -9.46 9.94 20.21
N THR A 251 -9.47 10.62 21.35
CA THR A 251 -10.12 10.07 22.54
C THR A 251 -11.58 10.46 22.48
N LYS A 252 -12.43 9.41 22.43
CA LYS A 252 -13.91 9.32 22.58
C LYS A 252 -14.77 9.81 21.44
#